data_efb1eee6fd3abc8d17b3c8a3212ab346
#
_entry.id   efb1eee6fd3abc8d17b3c8a3212ab346
#
_cell.length_a   1.000
_cell.length_b   1.000
_cell.length_c   1.000
_cell.angle_alpha   90.00
_cell.angle_beta   90.00
_cell.angle_gamma   90.00
#
_symmetry.space_group_name_H-M   'P 1'
#
loop_
_entity.id
_entity.type
_entity.pdbx_description
1 polymer ?
#
loop_
_entity_poly.entity_id
_entity_poly.type
_entity_poly.pdbx_seq_one_letter_code
_entity_poly.pdbx_strand_id
1 'polypeptide(L)'
;MRNATRLFLAWATLLGSAMPALAEVRTVYQGTLGTSEVVLEVNASGGGRYFYRRHGVDIPLSGPVTKLVEALPIQGEAMYRAAQGGNAPLFEDAQTRQPGPTWRGQVVDGTFAGSWSDGPGKKDVAFELRQVRRYDPDKSPGATERVTRAIPPGNTTGAASDAPVSIETAPYEHLKLQTALKQGAEHVSGAVAWRMVIDPRTRFSYPRLTRHPNARMVEKVNAILARRHGQLSLAALECKATLYTETHPAAGSLGNYDAESVRVTFLSPTLMSVVESGSADCGGAHPHNHYAPYTLDLVRGEYLDFDHLFRAFTRTPDGFVPSQTLMALIGKKLKAEGRGPESAAAADPQHYTGCDEVWPQYLALHFERTRGRDALAVAVSGVPHALGACLGTTVALPFTELKPLLKPAAGAYLFPKP
;
A
#
# COMPACT_ATOMS: atom_id res chain seq x y z
N MET A 1 -72.69 -18.07 -2.23
CA MET A 1 -72.59 -16.92 -3.11
C MET A 1 -71.67 -15.88 -2.48
N ARG A 2 -70.43 -15.81 -2.94
CA ARG A 2 -69.55 -14.62 -2.76
C ARG A 2 -68.28 -14.88 -3.60
N ASN A 3 -68.19 -14.22 -4.74
CA ASN A 3 -67.09 -14.24 -5.68
C ASN A 3 -65.86 -13.55 -5.06
N ALA A 4 -64.73 -14.21 -5.04
CA ALA A 4 -63.41 -13.63 -4.76
C ALA A 4 -62.62 -13.48 -6.07
N THR A 5 -62.55 -12.24 -6.53
CA THR A 5 -61.76 -11.84 -7.69
C THR A 5 -60.28 -11.83 -7.29
N ARG A 6 -59.47 -12.67 -7.93
CA ARG A 6 -58.00 -12.66 -7.78
C ARG A 6 -57.39 -11.64 -8.72
N LEU A 7 -56.82 -10.58 -8.16
CA LEU A 7 -55.92 -9.64 -8.89
C LEU A 7 -54.55 -10.30 -9.03
N PHE A 8 -54.15 -10.59 -10.25
CA PHE A 8 -52.77 -10.89 -10.59
C PHE A 8 -51.99 -9.58 -10.82
N LEU A 9 -51.08 -9.23 -9.89
CA LEU A 9 -50.08 -8.20 -10.12
C LEU A 9 -48.92 -8.85 -10.93
N ALA A 10 -48.82 -8.45 -12.19
CA ALA A 10 -47.63 -8.76 -13.02
C ALA A 10 -46.47 -7.87 -12.58
N TRP A 11 -45.47 -8.45 -11.96
CA TRP A 11 -44.17 -7.81 -11.75
C TRP A 11 -43.39 -7.85 -13.07
N ALA A 12 -43.28 -6.70 -13.76
CA ALA A 12 -42.37 -6.52 -14.84
C ALA A 12 -40.95 -6.33 -14.27
N THR A 13 -40.15 -7.37 -14.27
CA THR A 13 -38.70 -7.29 -13.99
C THR A 13 -38.02 -6.57 -15.14
N LEU A 14 -37.69 -5.28 -14.92
CA LEU A 14 -36.74 -4.56 -15.75
C LEU A 14 -35.37 -5.19 -15.55
N LEU A 15 -34.99 -6.11 -16.43
CA LEU A 15 -33.60 -6.52 -16.63
C LEU A 15 -32.87 -5.34 -17.26
N GLY A 16 -32.38 -4.44 -16.43
CA GLY A 16 -31.35 -3.49 -16.83
C GLY A 16 -30.10 -4.28 -17.20
N SER A 17 -29.87 -4.48 -18.51
CA SER A 17 -28.60 -4.93 -19.04
C SER A 17 -27.54 -3.91 -18.63
N ALA A 18 -26.78 -4.18 -17.57
CA ALA A 18 -25.54 -3.48 -17.30
C ALA A 18 -24.64 -3.76 -18.51
N MET A 19 -24.53 -2.78 -19.41
CA MET A 19 -23.49 -2.81 -20.42
C MET A 19 -22.16 -2.93 -19.70
N PRO A 20 -21.32 -3.93 -20.02
CA PRO A 20 -19.97 -3.97 -19.50
C PRO A 20 -19.30 -2.64 -19.92
N ALA A 21 -18.82 -1.88 -18.95
CA ALA A 21 -17.99 -0.72 -19.24
C ALA A 21 -16.85 -1.23 -20.11
N LEU A 22 -16.81 -0.80 -21.37
CA LEU A 22 -15.72 -1.16 -22.28
C LEU A 22 -14.44 -0.63 -21.65
N ALA A 23 -13.52 -1.54 -21.36
CA ALA A 23 -12.20 -1.20 -20.86
C ALA A 23 -11.56 -0.14 -21.76
N GLU A 24 -11.15 0.95 -21.17
CA GLU A 24 -10.62 2.08 -21.90
C GLU A 24 -9.15 1.86 -22.24
N VAL A 25 -8.86 1.65 -23.51
CA VAL A 25 -7.48 1.52 -23.99
C VAL A 25 -6.68 2.77 -23.65
N ARG A 26 -5.52 2.59 -23.06
CA ARG A 26 -4.59 3.65 -22.67
C ARG A 26 -3.30 3.58 -23.48
N THR A 27 -2.71 4.75 -23.71
CA THR A 27 -1.43 4.87 -24.41
C THR A 27 -0.46 5.65 -23.51
N VAL A 28 0.69 5.07 -23.26
CA VAL A 28 1.75 5.68 -22.44
C VAL A 28 2.83 6.21 -23.37
N TYR A 29 3.24 7.45 -23.14
CA TYR A 29 4.30 8.16 -23.83
C TYR A 29 5.37 8.59 -22.83
N GLN A 30 6.61 8.67 -23.28
CA GLN A 30 7.75 9.18 -22.51
C GLN A 30 8.60 10.12 -23.38
N GLY A 31 9.08 11.19 -22.81
CA GLY A 31 9.94 12.14 -23.49
C GLY A 31 10.19 13.40 -22.68
N THR A 32 10.20 14.56 -23.37
CA THR A 32 10.52 15.84 -22.72
C THR A 32 9.43 16.88 -22.96
N LEU A 33 9.23 17.71 -21.93
CA LEU A 33 8.55 18.99 -21.99
C LEU A 33 9.60 20.07 -21.70
N GLY A 34 10.02 20.80 -22.72
CA GLY A 34 11.22 21.62 -22.66
C GLY A 34 12.45 20.79 -22.27
N THR A 35 13.04 21.10 -21.14
CA THR A 35 14.20 20.35 -20.58
C THR A 35 13.81 19.29 -19.56
N SER A 36 12.53 19.16 -19.22
CA SER A 36 12.07 18.26 -18.17
C SER A 36 11.61 16.93 -18.75
N GLU A 37 12.08 15.82 -18.20
CA GLU A 37 11.57 14.50 -18.54
C GLU A 37 10.18 14.28 -17.95
N VAL A 38 9.26 13.80 -18.79
CA VAL A 38 7.87 13.52 -18.42
C VAL A 38 7.42 12.16 -18.94
N VAL A 39 6.44 11.59 -18.25
CA VAL A 39 5.68 10.42 -18.70
C VAL A 39 4.21 10.82 -18.73
N LEU A 40 3.55 10.53 -19.83
CA LEU A 40 2.15 10.87 -20.10
C LEU A 40 1.37 9.58 -20.37
N GLU A 41 0.20 9.45 -19.77
CA GLU A 41 -0.80 8.44 -20.11
C GLU A 41 -2.06 9.15 -20.63
N VAL A 42 -2.55 8.74 -21.80
CA VAL A 42 -3.81 9.25 -22.36
C VAL A 42 -4.79 8.11 -22.60
N ASN A 43 -6.05 8.40 -22.36
CA ASN A 43 -7.16 7.49 -22.59
C ASN A 43 -7.66 7.61 -24.04
N ALA A 44 -8.19 6.54 -24.61
CA ALA A 44 -8.73 6.56 -25.98
C ALA A 44 -9.94 7.49 -26.12
N SER A 45 -10.74 7.67 -25.06
CA SER A 45 -11.87 8.59 -25.01
C SER A 45 -11.47 10.05 -24.80
N GLY A 46 -10.21 10.31 -24.48
CA GLY A 46 -9.67 11.62 -24.12
C GLY A 46 -9.34 11.74 -22.64
N GLY A 47 -8.60 12.78 -22.27
CA GLY A 47 -8.06 12.96 -20.95
C GLY A 47 -6.89 12.00 -20.64
N GLY A 48 -6.48 11.99 -19.38
CA GLY A 48 -5.35 11.19 -18.94
C GLY A 48 -4.67 11.80 -17.72
N ARG A 49 -3.38 11.55 -17.63
CA ARG A 49 -2.53 12.07 -16.56
C ARG A 49 -1.06 12.08 -17.00
N TYR A 50 -0.25 12.90 -16.36
CA TYR A 50 1.19 12.87 -16.57
C TYR A 50 1.94 13.20 -15.28
N PHE A 51 3.23 12.90 -15.25
CA PHE A 51 4.13 13.34 -14.18
C PHE A 51 5.49 13.76 -14.72
N TYR A 52 6.11 14.71 -14.02
CA TYR A 52 7.52 14.97 -14.17
C TYR A 52 8.33 13.88 -13.45
N ARG A 53 9.26 13.23 -14.15
CA ARG A 53 10.01 12.09 -13.59
C ARG A 53 10.69 12.40 -12.24
N ARG A 54 11.17 13.63 -12.09
CA ARG A 54 11.80 14.07 -10.84
C ARG A 54 10.84 14.14 -9.65
N HIS A 55 9.52 14.30 -9.88
CA HIS A 55 8.51 14.47 -8.83
C HIS A 55 7.64 13.23 -8.64
N GLY A 56 7.25 12.58 -9.73
CA GLY A 56 6.40 11.37 -9.72
C GLY A 56 4.93 11.61 -9.35
N VAL A 57 4.52 12.86 -9.10
CA VAL A 57 3.14 13.22 -8.73
C VAL A 57 2.31 13.41 -9.98
N ASP A 58 1.15 12.76 -10.05
CA ASP A 58 0.26 12.85 -11.19
C ASP A 58 -0.42 14.20 -11.26
N ILE A 59 -0.47 14.75 -12.47
CA ILE A 59 -1.24 15.92 -12.86
C ILE A 59 -2.33 15.43 -13.83
N PRO A 60 -3.62 15.49 -13.44
CA PRO A 60 -4.71 15.05 -14.29
C PRO A 60 -4.86 15.94 -15.55
N LEU A 61 -5.27 15.30 -16.64
CA LEU A 61 -5.51 15.94 -17.92
C LEU A 61 -6.94 15.68 -18.38
N SER A 62 -7.56 16.67 -19.01
CA SER A 62 -8.88 16.56 -19.64
C SER A 62 -8.82 16.99 -21.11
N GLY A 63 -9.80 16.55 -21.89
CA GLY A 63 -9.93 16.93 -23.32
C GLY A 63 -9.30 15.93 -24.30
N PRO A 64 -9.44 16.16 -25.61
CA PRO A 64 -8.90 15.28 -26.64
C PRO A 64 -7.37 15.36 -26.69
N VAL A 65 -6.71 14.32 -27.19
CA VAL A 65 -5.23 14.23 -27.26
C VAL A 65 -4.61 15.41 -28.03
N THR A 66 -5.32 16.01 -28.97
CA THR A 66 -4.87 17.19 -29.71
C THR A 66 -4.87 18.48 -28.88
N LYS A 67 -5.62 18.50 -27.77
CA LYS A 67 -5.73 19.64 -26.85
C LYS A 67 -6.05 19.15 -25.43
N LEU A 68 -5.03 18.80 -24.68
CA LEU A 68 -5.18 18.41 -23.28
C LEU A 68 -5.04 19.63 -22.38
N VAL A 69 -5.83 19.68 -21.30
CA VAL A 69 -5.84 20.76 -20.32
C VAL A 69 -5.52 20.15 -18.94
N GLU A 70 -4.56 20.74 -18.24
CA GLU A 70 -4.15 20.31 -16.92
C GLU A 70 -5.17 20.71 -15.85
N ALA A 71 -5.38 19.85 -14.86
CA ALA A 71 -6.06 20.24 -13.63
C ALA A 71 -5.17 21.20 -12.84
N LEU A 72 -5.78 22.24 -12.30
CA LEU A 72 -5.11 23.11 -11.33
C LEU A 72 -5.24 22.54 -9.93
N PRO A 73 -4.23 22.72 -9.05
CA PRO A 73 -4.34 22.33 -7.66
C PRO A 73 -5.55 23.00 -7.00
N ILE A 74 -6.26 22.23 -6.18
CA ILE A 74 -7.36 22.76 -5.36
C ILE A 74 -6.70 23.58 -4.24
N GLN A 75 -6.96 24.87 -4.19
CA GLN A 75 -6.36 25.76 -3.18
C GLN A 75 -6.98 25.45 -1.80
N GLY A 76 -6.27 24.66 -1.00
CA GLY A 76 -6.73 24.20 0.32
C GLY A 76 -7.02 25.32 1.33
N GLU A 77 -6.44 26.53 1.15
CA GLU A 77 -6.64 27.67 2.05
C GLU A 77 -8.08 28.21 2.03
N ALA A 78 -8.72 28.23 0.86
CA ALA A 78 -10.11 28.68 0.73
C ALA A 78 -11.08 27.70 1.45
N MET A 79 -10.74 26.42 1.47
CA MET A 79 -11.54 25.37 2.10
C MET A 79 -11.36 25.32 3.60
N TYR A 80 -10.13 25.51 4.10
CA TYR A 80 -9.87 25.58 5.54
C TYR A 80 -10.64 26.75 6.19
N ARG A 81 -10.75 27.89 5.49
CA ARG A 81 -11.59 29.03 5.94
C ARG A 81 -13.08 28.72 5.92
N ALA A 82 -13.57 27.98 4.92
CA ALA A 82 -14.97 27.57 4.87
C ALA A 82 -15.34 26.61 6.00
N ALA A 83 -14.45 25.67 6.34
CA ALA A 83 -14.64 24.73 7.45
C ALA A 83 -14.62 25.42 8.83
N GLN A 84 -14.01 26.62 8.94
CA GLN A 84 -14.00 27.43 10.17
C GLN A 84 -15.16 28.43 10.29
N GLY A 85 -16.24 28.29 9.51
CA GLY A 85 -17.45 29.12 9.62
C GLY A 85 -17.39 30.43 8.85
N GLY A 86 -16.44 30.58 7.95
CA GLY A 86 -16.41 31.69 6.97
C GLY A 86 -17.41 31.45 5.84
N ASN A 87 -18.08 32.52 5.37
CA ASN A 87 -19.01 32.52 4.22
C ASN A 87 -18.30 32.31 2.86
N ALA A 88 -17.29 31.45 2.78
CA ALA A 88 -16.73 31.06 1.49
C ALA A 88 -17.64 29.97 0.88
N PRO A 89 -18.00 30.04 -0.41
CA PRO A 89 -18.76 29.00 -1.06
C PRO A 89 -17.98 27.68 -0.93
N LEU A 90 -18.65 26.65 -0.41
CA LEU A 90 -18.11 25.30 -0.23
C LEU A 90 -17.67 24.63 -1.56
N PHE A 91 -18.07 25.21 -2.67
CA PHE A 91 -17.71 24.80 -4.03
C PHE A 91 -17.54 26.06 -4.89
N GLU A 92 -16.33 26.39 -5.29
CA GLU A 92 -16.18 27.08 -6.56
C GLU A 92 -16.72 26.11 -7.62
N ASP A 93 -17.79 26.47 -8.30
CA ASP A 93 -18.30 25.70 -9.44
C ASP A 93 -17.13 25.39 -10.36
N ALA A 94 -16.99 24.14 -10.79
CA ALA A 94 -15.98 23.72 -11.76
C ALA A 94 -16.00 24.57 -13.03
N GLN A 95 -17.10 25.29 -13.27
CA GLN A 95 -17.30 26.20 -14.40
C GLN A 95 -16.61 27.58 -14.22
N THR A 96 -16.25 27.99 -13.01
CA THR A 96 -15.58 29.27 -12.75
C THR A 96 -14.05 29.16 -12.63
N ARG A 97 -13.50 27.94 -12.63
CA ARG A 97 -12.04 27.73 -12.63
C ARG A 97 -11.43 28.19 -13.93
N GLN A 98 -10.39 29.01 -13.84
CA GLN A 98 -9.57 29.30 -15.02
C GLN A 98 -9.04 27.99 -15.61
N PRO A 99 -9.03 27.84 -16.94
CA PRO A 99 -8.44 26.65 -17.55
C PRO A 99 -6.95 26.60 -17.20
N GLY A 100 -6.51 25.42 -16.79
CA GLY A 100 -5.09 25.16 -16.51
C GLY A 100 -4.22 25.21 -17.77
N PRO A 101 -2.94 24.95 -17.60
CA PRO A 101 -1.99 24.83 -18.70
C PRO A 101 -2.49 23.90 -19.80
N THR A 102 -2.15 24.19 -21.03
CA THR A 102 -2.69 23.47 -22.19
C THR A 102 -1.59 22.85 -23.04
N TRP A 103 -1.74 21.58 -23.35
CA TRP A 103 -0.95 20.86 -24.34
C TRP A 103 -1.67 20.90 -25.68
N ARG A 104 -1.00 21.33 -26.74
CA ARG A 104 -1.51 21.30 -28.13
C ARG A 104 -0.53 20.54 -29.00
N GLY A 105 -0.96 19.43 -29.58
CA GLY A 105 -0.07 18.59 -30.37
C GLY A 105 -0.79 17.58 -31.21
N GLN A 106 -0.02 16.78 -31.94
CA GLN A 106 -0.49 15.72 -32.79
C GLN A 106 0.34 14.46 -32.59
N VAL A 107 -0.30 13.31 -32.77
CA VAL A 107 0.38 12.01 -32.76
C VAL A 107 0.66 11.60 -34.20
N VAL A 108 1.94 11.47 -34.55
CA VAL A 108 2.41 11.01 -35.85
C VAL A 108 3.45 9.91 -35.62
N ASP A 109 3.26 8.76 -36.22
CA ASP A 109 4.16 7.60 -36.15
C ASP A 109 4.61 7.26 -34.73
N GLY A 110 3.65 7.25 -33.80
CA GLY A 110 3.90 6.94 -32.38
C GLY A 110 4.61 8.06 -31.60
N THR A 111 4.81 9.23 -32.20
CA THR A 111 5.36 10.41 -31.53
C THR A 111 4.25 11.42 -31.28
N PHE A 112 4.05 11.84 -30.04
CA PHE A 112 3.18 12.94 -29.67
C PHE A 112 4.05 14.19 -29.46
N ALA A 113 3.90 15.18 -30.33
CA ALA A 113 4.70 16.39 -30.32
C ALA A 113 3.84 17.64 -30.49
N GLY A 114 4.32 18.77 -29.94
CA GLY A 114 3.60 20.04 -30.00
C GLY A 114 4.13 21.09 -29.04
N SER A 115 3.22 21.94 -28.55
CA SER A 115 3.52 22.99 -27.57
C SER A 115 2.64 22.89 -26.33
N TRP A 116 3.22 23.27 -25.21
CA TRP A 116 2.58 23.45 -23.93
C TRP A 116 2.58 24.93 -23.57
N SER A 117 1.49 25.44 -23.02
CA SER A 117 1.37 26.84 -22.60
C SER A 117 0.70 26.96 -21.24
N ASP A 118 1.30 27.77 -20.36
CA ASP A 118 0.77 28.09 -19.02
C ASP A 118 -0.31 29.18 -19.04
N GLY A 119 -0.80 29.54 -20.23
CA GLY A 119 -1.90 30.50 -20.40
C GLY A 119 -1.63 31.59 -21.43
N PRO A 120 -2.61 32.49 -21.64
CA PRO A 120 -2.51 33.56 -22.61
C PRO A 120 -1.31 34.49 -22.36
N GLY A 121 -0.54 34.78 -23.41
CA GLY A 121 0.63 35.66 -23.33
C GLY A 121 1.88 35.05 -22.71
N LYS A 122 1.84 33.78 -22.32
CA LYS A 122 3.01 33.03 -21.87
C LYS A 122 3.74 32.41 -23.06
N LYS A 123 5.05 32.19 -22.90
CA LYS A 123 5.87 31.54 -23.92
C LYS A 123 5.52 30.06 -24.00
N ASP A 124 5.26 29.59 -25.21
CA ASP A 124 5.05 28.16 -25.47
C ASP A 124 6.34 27.38 -25.26
N VAL A 125 6.21 26.20 -24.66
CA VAL A 125 7.29 25.24 -24.43
C VAL A 125 7.06 24.04 -25.32
N ALA A 126 8.03 23.68 -26.15
CA ALA A 126 7.93 22.50 -27.02
C ALA A 126 7.96 21.21 -26.19
N PHE A 127 7.21 20.21 -26.63
CA PHE A 127 7.29 18.84 -26.11
C PHE A 127 7.43 17.82 -27.25
N GLU A 128 8.12 16.74 -26.97
CA GLU A 128 8.23 15.57 -27.84
C GLU A 128 8.23 14.31 -26.98
N LEU A 129 7.23 13.46 -27.18
CA LEU A 129 7.02 12.23 -26.41
C LEU A 129 6.86 11.06 -27.37
N ARG A 130 7.56 9.95 -27.12
CA ARG A 130 7.47 8.72 -27.89
C ARG A 130 6.58 7.71 -27.18
N GLN A 131 5.76 7.02 -27.94
CA GLN A 131 4.91 5.95 -27.44
C GLN A 131 5.79 4.81 -26.88
N VAL A 132 5.53 4.47 -25.63
CA VAL A 132 6.15 3.33 -24.94
C VAL A 132 5.27 2.10 -25.07
N ARG A 133 3.98 2.27 -24.77
CA ARG A 133 3.03 1.15 -24.76
C ARG A 133 1.61 1.64 -25.00
N ARG A 134 0.84 0.82 -25.69
CA ARG A 134 -0.63 0.90 -25.72
C ARG A 134 -1.17 -0.36 -25.08
N TYR A 135 -2.10 -0.24 -24.13
CA TYR A 135 -2.60 -1.36 -23.36
C TYR A 135 -4.04 -1.15 -22.92
N ASP A 136 -4.68 -2.25 -22.59
CA ASP A 136 -6.02 -2.29 -22.02
C ASP A 136 -5.85 -2.73 -20.55
N PRO A 137 -6.12 -1.84 -19.57
CA PRO A 137 -5.89 -2.14 -18.17
C PRO A 137 -6.69 -3.35 -17.67
N ASP A 138 -7.86 -3.63 -18.27
CA ASP A 138 -8.70 -4.78 -17.87
C ASP A 138 -8.25 -6.10 -18.51
N LYS A 139 -7.46 -6.04 -19.59
CA LYS A 139 -6.94 -7.22 -20.29
C LYS A 139 -5.44 -7.44 -20.08
N SER A 140 -4.78 -6.51 -19.41
CA SER A 140 -3.36 -6.67 -19.10
C SER A 140 -3.15 -7.83 -18.14
N PRO A 141 -2.14 -8.67 -18.37
CA PRO A 141 -1.78 -9.73 -17.43
C PRO A 141 -1.54 -9.14 -16.03
N GLY A 142 -2.27 -9.60 -15.02
CA GLY A 142 -2.21 -9.09 -13.65
C GLY A 142 -3.26 -8.06 -13.26
N ALA A 143 -4.03 -7.49 -14.18
CA ALA A 143 -5.15 -6.60 -13.82
C ALA A 143 -6.32 -7.37 -13.20
N THR A 144 -6.53 -8.62 -13.63
CA THR A 144 -7.57 -9.52 -13.10
C THR A 144 -7.03 -10.56 -12.13
N GLU A 145 -5.76 -10.87 -12.17
CA GLU A 145 -5.08 -11.66 -11.15
C GLU A 145 -4.65 -10.78 -9.97
N ARG A 146 -5.60 -10.17 -9.30
CA ARG A 146 -5.45 -10.02 -7.86
C ARG A 146 -5.46 -11.42 -7.28
N VAL A 147 -4.36 -12.13 -7.42
CA VAL A 147 -4.14 -13.35 -6.69
C VAL A 147 -4.08 -12.92 -5.24
N THR A 148 -5.23 -12.92 -4.59
CA THR A 148 -5.31 -13.14 -3.17
C THR A 148 -4.70 -14.52 -2.94
N ARG A 149 -3.39 -14.62 -3.03
CA ARG A 149 -2.65 -15.71 -2.46
C ARG A 149 -3.12 -15.73 -1.04
N ALA A 150 -3.69 -16.86 -0.61
CA ALA A 150 -4.03 -17.04 0.78
C ALA A 150 -2.78 -16.67 1.59
N ILE A 151 -2.84 -15.54 2.29
CA ILE A 151 -1.71 -15.06 3.07
C ILE A 151 -1.51 -16.10 4.16
N PRO A 152 -0.31 -16.68 4.31
CA PRO A 152 -0.08 -17.67 5.33
C PRO A 152 -0.44 -17.10 6.71
N PRO A 153 -0.98 -17.91 7.63
CA PRO A 153 -1.29 -17.48 8.99
C PRO A 153 -0.10 -16.75 9.62
N GLY A 154 -0.36 -15.63 10.28
CA GLY A 154 0.66 -14.78 10.87
C GLY A 154 1.29 -13.75 9.92
N ASN A 155 1.06 -13.83 8.63
CA ASN A 155 1.43 -12.81 7.65
C ASN A 155 0.19 -12.00 7.27
N THR A 156 -0.17 -11.02 8.06
CA THR A 156 -1.31 -10.15 7.82
C THR A 156 -0.97 -8.97 6.93
N THR A 157 -0.10 -9.16 6.00
CA THR A 157 0.10 -8.13 4.99
C THR A 157 -1.21 -7.99 4.24
N GLY A 158 -1.96 -6.96 4.58
CA GLY A 158 -3.15 -6.59 3.83
C GLY A 158 -2.85 -6.77 2.36
N ALA A 159 -3.76 -7.34 1.61
CA ALA A 159 -3.58 -7.82 0.25
C ALA A 159 -2.92 -6.75 -0.64
N ALA A 160 -1.64 -6.54 -0.43
CA ALA A 160 -0.80 -5.91 -1.41
C ALA A 160 -0.94 -6.82 -2.62
N SER A 161 -1.59 -6.35 -3.65
CA SER A 161 -1.64 -7.01 -4.93
C SER A 161 -0.21 -7.42 -5.28
N ASP A 162 0.10 -8.71 -5.18
CA ASP A 162 1.42 -9.22 -5.56
C ASP A 162 1.62 -9.18 -7.08
N ALA A 163 0.68 -8.58 -7.82
CA ALA A 163 0.82 -8.36 -9.24
C ALA A 163 2.05 -7.47 -9.51
N PRO A 164 3.02 -7.96 -10.26
CA PRO A 164 4.21 -7.20 -10.55
C PRO A 164 3.84 -5.98 -11.40
N VAL A 165 4.30 -4.80 -10.99
CA VAL A 165 4.26 -3.61 -11.82
C VAL A 165 5.35 -3.74 -12.87
N SER A 166 4.95 -3.98 -14.11
CA SER A 166 5.86 -4.17 -15.24
C SER A 166 5.47 -3.30 -16.43
N ILE A 167 6.33 -3.25 -17.43
CA ILE A 167 6.05 -2.51 -18.68
C ILE A 167 4.87 -3.12 -19.45
N GLU A 168 4.56 -4.40 -19.21
CA GLU A 168 3.44 -5.12 -19.82
C GLU A 168 2.14 -4.91 -19.06
N THR A 169 2.17 -4.89 -17.72
CA THR A 169 0.97 -4.89 -16.87
C THR A 169 0.52 -3.49 -16.46
N ALA A 170 1.45 -2.61 -16.15
CA ALA A 170 1.21 -1.26 -15.68
C ALA A 170 2.36 -0.33 -16.14
N PRO A 171 2.45 -0.04 -17.45
CA PRO A 171 3.60 0.66 -18.03
C PRO A 171 3.83 2.06 -17.44
N TYR A 172 2.78 2.77 -17.09
CA TYR A 172 2.86 4.10 -16.50
C TYR A 172 3.46 4.06 -15.09
N GLU A 173 2.95 3.19 -14.23
CA GLU A 173 3.45 2.95 -12.88
C GLU A 173 4.88 2.38 -12.91
N HIS A 174 5.15 1.48 -13.87
CA HIS A 174 6.49 0.94 -14.07
C HIS A 174 7.52 2.05 -14.33
N LEU A 175 7.22 2.97 -15.25
CA LEU A 175 8.07 4.11 -15.54
C LEU A 175 8.19 5.08 -14.34
N LYS A 176 7.11 5.23 -13.57
CA LYS A 176 7.11 6.03 -12.34
C LYS A 176 8.05 5.44 -11.29
N LEU A 177 8.13 4.12 -11.18
CA LEU A 177 9.05 3.44 -10.25
C LEU A 177 10.52 3.46 -10.67
N GLN A 178 10.82 3.79 -11.91
CA GLN A 178 12.20 3.93 -12.42
C GLN A 178 12.84 5.24 -11.89
N THR A 179 13.27 5.22 -10.64
CA THR A 179 14.00 6.32 -10.00
C THR A 179 15.26 5.83 -9.31
N ALA A 180 16.29 6.67 -9.26
CA ALA A 180 17.51 6.35 -8.53
C ALA A 180 17.25 6.42 -7.03
N LEU A 181 17.38 5.29 -6.35
CA LEU A 181 17.24 5.20 -4.90
C LEU A 181 18.55 5.60 -4.21
N LYS A 182 18.45 6.39 -3.15
CA LYS A 182 19.60 6.70 -2.28
C LYS A 182 19.88 5.50 -1.37
N GLN A 183 21.13 5.16 -1.20
CA GLN A 183 21.55 4.04 -0.35
C GLN A 183 21.94 4.54 1.04
N GLY A 184 21.42 3.90 2.08
CA GLY A 184 21.81 4.10 3.47
C GLY A 184 23.04 3.27 3.87
N ALA A 185 23.42 3.40 5.14
CA ALA A 185 24.51 2.60 5.71
C ALA A 185 24.18 1.09 5.69
N GLU A 186 25.21 0.28 5.57
CA GLU A 186 25.07 -1.17 5.67
C GLU A 186 25.09 -1.62 7.13
N HIS A 187 24.14 -2.48 7.47
CA HIS A 187 24.05 -3.15 8.78
C HIS A 187 24.42 -4.62 8.61
N VAL A 188 25.34 -5.09 9.44
CA VAL A 188 25.84 -6.47 9.42
C VAL A 188 25.37 -7.24 10.64
N SER A 189 24.85 -8.44 10.42
CA SER A 189 24.46 -9.39 11.46
C SER A 189 25.02 -10.78 11.11
N GLY A 190 26.21 -11.07 11.59
CA GLY A 190 26.92 -12.31 11.25
C GLY A 190 27.16 -12.48 9.76
N ALA A 191 26.63 -13.55 9.17
CA ALA A 191 26.79 -13.87 7.74
C ALA A 191 25.85 -13.11 6.82
N VAL A 192 24.88 -12.37 7.35
CA VAL A 192 23.90 -11.57 6.60
C VAL A 192 24.15 -10.08 6.77
N ALA A 193 23.84 -9.30 5.73
CA ALA A 193 23.90 -7.84 5.79
C ALA A 193 22.74 -7.24 5.00
N TRP A 194 22.34 -6.03 5.38
CA TRP A 194 21.25 -5.29 4.77
C TRP A 194 21.50 -3.79 4.89
N ARG A 195 20.75 -3.02 4.10
CA ARG A 195 20.72 -1.55 4.21
C ARG A 195 19.32 -1.04 3.90
N MET A 196 19.02 0.17 4.34
CA MET A 196 17.89 0.92 3.81
C MET A 196 18.24 1.54 2.45
N VAL A 197 17.28 1.55 1.54
CA VAL A 197 17.29 2.38 0.33
C VAL A 197 16.11 3.34 0.38
N ILE A 198 16.26 4.56 -0.14
CA ILE A 198 15.32 5.66 0.04
C ILE A 198 14.87 6.17 -1.32
N ASP A 199 13.57 6.20 -1.58
CA ASP A 199 13.01 6.96 -2.71
C ASP A 199 13.06 8.46 -2.36
N PRO A 200 13.84 9.28 -3.08
CA PRO A 200 14.01 10.69 -2.74
C PRO A 200 12.74 11.52 -2.90
N ARG A 201 11.75 11.03 -3.65
CA ARG A 201 10.49 11.72 -3.93
C ARG A 201 9.48 11.58 -2.80
N THR A 202 9.47 10.39 -2.17
CA THR A 202 8.58 10.03 -1.07
C THR A 202 9.27 10.06 0.29
N ARG A 203 10.62 10.02 0.31
CA ARG A 203 11.49 9.86 1.48
C ARG A 203 11.34 8.50 2.19
N PHE A 204 10.51 7.60 1.66
CA PHE A 204 10.39 6.28 2.26
C PHE A 204 11.68 5.51 2.12
N SER A 205 12.08 4.94 3.23
CA SER A 205 13.19 4.01 3.33
C SER A 205 12.67 2.58 3.40
N TYR A 206 13.31 1.68 2.69
CA TYR A 206 12.92 0.28 2.66
C TYR A 206 14.15 -0.64 2.66
N PRO A 207 14.13 -1.77 3.38
CA PRO A 207 15.31 -2.63 3.46
C PRO A 207 15.65 -3.31 2.13
N ARG A 208 16.94 -3.56 1.94
CA ARG A 208 17.48 -4.44 0.92
C ARG A 208 18.54 -5.33 1.55
N LEU A 209 18.43 -6.62 1.31
CA LEU A 209 19.47 -7.58 1.68
C LEU A 209 20.71 -7.34 0.79
N THR A 210 21.88 -7.19 1.38
CA THR A 210 23.14 -6.93 0.64
C THR A 210 24.07 -8.12 0.65
N ARG A 211 23.95 -9.00 1.66
CA ARG A 211 24.75 -10.22 1.78
C ARG A 211 23.93 -11.33 2.43
N HIS A 212 24.10 -12.54 1.90
CA HIS A 212 23.57 -13.79 2.44
C HIS A 212 24.49 -14.95 2.05
N PRO A 213 24.67 -16.01 2.87
CA PRO A 213 25.48 -17.18 2.50
C PRO A 213 25.09 -17.81 1.16
N ASN A 214 23.79 -17.82 0.84
CA ASN A 214 23.30 -18.19 -0.48
C ASN A 214 22.99 -16.91 -1.28
N ALA A 215 23.83 -16.57 -2.25
CA ALA A 215 23.71 -15.35 -3.05
C ALA A 215 22.36 -15.23 -3.80
N ARG A 216 21.76 -16.35 -4.23
CA ARG A 216 20.44 -16.36 -4.89
C ARG A 216 19.33 -15.82 -3.98
N MET A 217 19.49 -15.90 -2.66
CA MET A 217 18.50 -15.36 -1.72
C MET A 217 18.50 -13.84 -1.72
N VAL A 218 19.65 -13.21 -1.96
CA VAL A 218 19.71 -11.74 -2.08
C VAL A 218 18.79 -11.25 -3.19
N GLU A 219 18.83 -11.89 -4.35
CA GLU A 219 17.99 -11.53 -5.49
C GLU A 219 16.50 -11.77 -5.21
N LYS A 220 16.15 -13.00 -4.78
CA LYS A 220 14.75 -13.39 -4.51
C LYS A 220 14.09 -12.50 -3.44
N VAL A 221 14.79 -12.30 -2.33
CA VAL A 221 14.30 -11.50 -1.22
C VAL A 221 14.16 -10.03 -1.62
N ASN A 222 15.16 -9.50 -2.33
CA ASN A 222 15.11 -8.12 -2.80
C ASN A 222 14.02 -7.89 -3.84
N ALA A 223 13.62 -8.88 -4.63
CA ALA A 223 12.46 -8.76 -5.52
C ALA A 223 11.15 -8.53 -4.74
N ILE A 224 10.97 -9.22 -3.59
CA ILE A 224 9.82 -9.00 -2.71
C ILE A 224 9.91 -7.60 -2.07
N LEU A 225 11.06 -7.27 -1.47
CA LEU A 225 11.27 -5.99 -0.80
C LEU A 225 11.15 -4.80 -1.76
N ALA A 226 11.63 -4.94 -3.00
CA ALA A 226 11.51 -3.89 -4.02
C ALA A 226 10.06 -3.67 -4.44
N ARG A 227 9.28 -4.73 -4.60
CA ARG A 227 7.86 -4.66 -4.94
C ARG A 227 7.06 -3.94 -3.85
N ARG A 228 7.25 -4.31 -2.58
CA ARG A 228 6.59 -3.63 -1.45
C ARG A 228 6.98 -2.16 -1.36
N HIS A 229 8.27 -1.85 -1.50
CA HIS A 229 8.75 -0.47 -1.55
C HIS A 229 8.11 0.32 -2.70
N GLY A 230 7.99 -0.30 -3.88
CA GLY A 230 7.33 0.31 -5.03
C GLY A 230 5.86 0.60 -4.77
N GLN A 231 5.12 -0.32 -4.16
CA GLN A 231 3.72 -0.13 -3.80
C GLN A 231 3.53 1.02 -2.81
N LEU A 232 4.37 1.08 -1.77
CA LEU A 232 4.35 2.16 -0.79
C LEU A 232 4.67 3.52 -1.45
N SER A 233 5.67 3.55 -2.34
CA SER A 233 6.03 4.76 -3.08
C SER A 233 4.91 5.22 -4.02
N LEU A 234 4.25 4.30 -4.73
CA LEU A 234 3.10 4.63 -5.60
C LEU A 234 1.94 5.19 -4.79
N ALA A 235 1.57 4.55 -3.68
CA ALA A 235 0.50 5.02 -2.79
C ALA A 235 0.78 6.44 -2.26
N ALA A 236 2.02 6.71 -1.85
CA ALA A 236 2.40 8.05 -1.39
C ALA A 236 2.38 9.10 -2.50
N LEU A 237 2.78 8.75 -3.72
CA LEU A 237 2.73 9.66 -4.85
C LEU A 237 1.29 9.92 -5.31
N GLU A 238 0.42 8.91 -5.25
CA GLU A 238 -1.01 9.04 -5.47
C GLU A 238 -1.66 9.93 -4.41
N CYS A 239 -1.32 9.72 -3.14
CA CYS A 239 -1.75 10.57 -2.04
C CYS A 239 -1.39 12.05 -2.27
N LYS A 240 -0.19 12.34 -2.77
CA LYS A 240 0.20 13.71 -3.15
C LYS A 240 -0.63 14.27 -4.30
N ALA A 241 -1.08 13.41 -5.21
CA ALA A 241 -1.86 13.84 -6.36
C ALA A 241 -3.31 14.22 -5.97
N THR A 242 -3.79 13.86 -4.78
CA THR A 242 -5.12 14.25 -4.28
C THR A 242 -5.30 15.77 -4.23
N LEU A 243 -4.21 16.54 -4.20
CA LEU A 243 -4.26 18.01 -4.29
C LEU A 243 -4.97 18.53 -5.56
N TYR A 244 -5.08 17.70 -6.60
CA TYR A 244 -5.78 18.04 -7.85
C TYR A 244 -7.23 17.52 -7.91
N THR A 245 -7.59 16.54 -7.08
CA THR A 245 -8.85 15.79 -7.19
C THR A 245 -9.72 15.89 -5.95
N GLU A 246 -9.14 16.10 -4.78
CA GLU A 246 -9.86 16.09 -3.51
C GLU A 246 -10.11 17.49 -2.99
N THR A 247 -11.29 17.68 -2.42
CA THR A 247 -11.66 18.94 -1.77
C THR A 247 -10.94 19.16 -0.45
N HIS A 248 -10.46 18.08 0.18
CA HIS A 248 -9.61 18.11 1.36
C HIS A 248 -8.30 17.39 1.01
N PRO A 249 -7.40 18.05 0.29
CA PRO A 249 -6.14 17.42 -0.07
C PRO A 249 -5.36 17.09 1.20
N ALA A 250 -4.65 15.98 1.16
CA ALA A 250 -3.79 15.57 2.25
C ALA A 250 -2.82 16.69 2.60
N ALA A 251 -2.74 17.03 3.87
CA ALA A 251 -1.79 18.01 4.38
C ALA A 251 -0.39 17.39 4.44
N GLY A 252 0.63 18.22 4.33
CA GLY A 252 2.01 17.82 4.47
C GLY A 252 2.72 17.45 3.17
N SER A 253 4.03 17.24 3.27
CA SER A 253 4.92 17.05 2.10
C SER A 253 4.76 15.70 1.42
N LEU A 254 4.25 14.69 2.13
CA LEU A 254 4.05 13.32 1.69
C LEU A 254 2.60 12.86 1.76
N GLY A 255 1.65 13.82 1.74
CA GLY A 255 0.25 13.49 1.91
C GLY A 255 -0.02 12.83 3.26
N ASN A 256 0.58 13.37 4.33
CA ASN A 256 0.53 12.79 5.68
C ASN A 256 1.03 11.34 5.80
N TYR A 257 1.91 10.89 4.90
CA TYR A 257 2.70 9.67 5.09
C TYR A 257 3.93 9.91 5.98
N ASP A 258 4.05 11.05 6.64
CA ASP A 258 5.21 11.41 7.47
C ASP A 258 5.40 10.47 8.66
N ALA A 259 4.32 9.87 9.15
CA ALA A 259 4.34 8.89 10.22
C ALA A 259 4.62 7.46 9.74
N GLU A 260 4.78 7.23 8.43
CA GLU A 260 5.10 5.91 7.88
C GLU A 260 6.49 5.45 8.29
N SER A 261 6.58 4.23 8.81
CA SER A 261 7.81 3.64 9.31
C SER A 261 7.97 2.21 8.81
N VAL A 262 9.14 1.91 8.28
CA VAL A 262 9.53 0.54 7.89
C VAL A 262 10.75 0.12 8.69
N ARG A 263 10.62 -0.95 9.47
CA ARG A 263 11.68 -1.40 10.37
C ARG A 263 11.97 -2.88 10.19
N VAL A 264 13.26 -3.25 10.13
CA VAL A 264 13.71 -4.62 10.29
C VAL A 264 13.73 -4.93 11.79
N THR A 265 12.85 -5.81 12.25
CA THR A 265 12.69 -6.17 13.66
C THR A 265 13.50 -7.39 14.06
N PHE A 266 13.80 -8.25 13.05
CA PHE A 266 14.63 -9.43 13.24
C PHE A 266 15.41 -9.77 11.98
N LEU A 267 16.64 -10.22 12.14
CA LEU A 267 17.44 -10.77 11.05
C LEU A 267 18.35 -11.89 11.55
N SER A 268 18.31 -13.02 10.83
CA SER A 268 19.19 -14.18 10.98
C SER A 268 19.51 -14.73 9.58
N PRO A 269 20.40 -15.73 9.44
CA PRO A 269 20.63 -16.38 8.15
C PRO A 269 19.41 -17.10 7.55
N THR A 270 18.37 -17.31 8.35
CA THR A 270 17.16 -18.06 7.93
C THR A 270 15.90 -17.23 7.84
N LEU A 271 15.84 -16.09 8.54
CA LEU A 271 14.63 -15.30 8.69
C LEU A 271 14.93 -13.79 8.66
N MET A 272 14.05 -13.02 8.05
CA MET A 272 14.02 -11.57 8.11
C MET A 272 12.61 -11.08 8.39
N SER A 273 12.39 -10.44 9.54
CA SER A 273 11.10 -9.81 9.87
C SER A 273 11.15 -8.30 9.66
N VAL A 274 10.10 -7.80 9.06
CA VAL A 274 9.90 -6.37 8.77
C VAL A 274 8.53 -5.96 9.28
N VAL A 275 8.44 -4.77 9.82
CA VAL A 275 7.19 -4.13 10.23
C VAL A 275 7.03 -2.84 9.44
N GLU A 276 5.93 -2.73 8.73
CA GLU A 276 5.42 -1.49 8.15
C GLU A 276 4.35 -0.95 9.09
N SER A 277 4.47 0.29 9.52
CA SER A 277 3.50 0.89 10.44
C SER A 277 3.42 2.39 10.25
N GLY A 278 2.26 2.95 10.47
CA GLY A 278 2.10 4.38 10.36
C GLY A 278 0.65 4.82 10.33
N SER A 279 0.49 6.07 9.96
CA SER A 279 -0.80 6.71 9.71
C SER A 279 -0.70 7.47 8.39
N ALA A 280 -1.63 7.22 7.48
CA ALA A 280 -1.73 7.91 6.21
C ALA A 280 -3.08 8.62 6.11
N ASP A 281 -3.05 9.91 5.78
CA ASP A 281 -4.24 10.71 5.49
C ASP A 281 -4.12 11.28 4.08
N CYS A 282 -4.84 10.68 3.15
CA CYS A 282 -4.82 11.05 1.74
C CYS A 282 -6.15 11.67 1.28
N GLY A 283 -6.89 12.24 2.21
CA GLY A 283 -8.28 12.64 2.01
C GLY A 283 -9.25 11.53 2.41
N GLY A 284 -10.54 11.84 2.41
CA GLY A 284 -11.59 10.94 2.86
C GLY A 284 -12.06 11.21 4.29
N ALA A 285 -12.79 10.26 4.88
CA ALA A 285 -13.48 10.48 6.15
C ALA A 285 -12.54 10.47 7.37
N HIS A 286 -11.40 9.82 7.29
CA HIS A 286 -10.46 9.65 8.42
C HIS A 286 -9.10 9.11 7.96
N PRO A 287 -8.04 9.33 8.75
CA PRO A 287 -6.74 8.72 8.51
C PRO A 287 -6.79 7.18 8.52
N HIS A 288 -5.89 6.56 7.77
CA HIS A 288 -5.69 5.12 7.75
C HIS A 288 -4.49 4.75 8.63
N ASN A 289 -4.75 4.19 9.79
CA ASN A 289 -3.72 3.66 10.66
C ASN A 289 -3.46 2.20 10.34
N HIS A 290 -2.18 1.79 10.32
CA HIS A 290 -1.83 0.41 10.05
C HIS A 290 -0.62 -0.06 10.84
N TYR A 291 -0.55 -1.36 11.03
CA TYR A 291 0.59 -2.10 11.55
C TYR A 291 0.63 -3.43 10.80
N ALA A 292 1.55 -3.58 9.89
CA ALA A 292 1.63 -4.69 8.95
C ALA A 292 2.98 -5.42 9.05
N PRO A 293 3.13 -6.33 10.02
CA PRO A 293 4.31 -7.14 10.16
C PRO A 293 4.32 -8.26 9.11
N TYR A 294 5.50 -8.61 8.63
CA TYR A 294 5.71 -9.80 7.83
C TYR A 294 7.11 -10.38 8.04
N THR A 295 7.26 -11.67 7.74
CA THR A 295 8.53 -12.36 7.83
C THR A 295 8.85 -13.03 6.50
N LEU A 296 10.11 -12.93 6.08
CA LEU A 296 10.65 -13.62 4.92
C LEU A 296 11.44 -14.83 5.37
N ASP A 297 11.20 -15.95 4.70
CA ASP A 297 11.98 -17.18 4.77
C ASP A 297 13.22 -17.02 3.88
N LEU A 298 14.39 -16.81 4.47
CA LEU A 298 15.65 -16.64 3.74
C LEU A 298 16.24 -17.97 3.26
N VAL A 299 15.64 -19.11 3.60
CA VAL A 299 16.02 -20.41 3.05
C VAL A 299 15.33 -20.65 1.71
N ARG A 300 14.05 -20.26 1.59
CA ARG A 300 13.22 -20.44 0.39
C ARG A 300 13.17 -19.20 -0.52
N GLY A 301 13.36 -18.01 0.05
CA GLY A 301 13.23 -16.73 -0.64
C GLY A 301 11.78 -16.35 -0.93
N GLU A 302 10.91 -16.53 0.06
CA GLU A 302 9.46 -16.25 0.01
C GLU A 302 8.96 -15.75 1.37
N TYR A 303 7.66 -15.40 1.47
CA TYR A 303 7.06 -15.14 2.78
C TYR A 303 7.06 -16.40 3.63
N LEU A 304 7.39 -16.24 4.93
CA LEU A 304 7.34 -17.35 5.87
C LEU A 304 5.89 -17.79 6.09
N ASP A 305 5.64 -19.06 5.87
CA ASP A 305 4.48 -19.74 6.43
C ASP A 305 4.78 -20.13 7.89
N PHE A 306 4.16 -19.45 8.83
CA PHE A 306 4.36 -19.72 10.26
C PHE A 306 3.93 -21.13 10.64
N ASP A 307 2.96 -21.71 9.94
CA ASP A 307 2.56 -23.10 10.19
C ASP A 307 3.65 -24.11 9.81
N HIS A 308 4.63 -23.70 8.99
CA HIS A 308 5.81 -24.54 8.73
C HIS A 308 6.68 -24.73 10.01
N LEU A 309 6.78 -23.69 10.85
CA LEU A 309 7.64 -23.69 12.03
C LEU A 309 6.89 -24.01 13.32
N PHE A 310 5.60 -23.64 13.41
CA PHE A 310 4.86 -23.64 14.66
C PHE A 310 3.51 -24.35 14.52
N ARG A 311 3.03 -24.93 15.62
CA ARG A 311 1.63 -25.33 15.80
C ARG A 311 0.83 -24.15 16.34
N ALA A 312 0.93 -23.00 15.66
CA ALA A 312 0.33 -21.74 16.13
C ALA A 312 -1.13 -21.59 15.72
N PHE A 313 -1.54 -22.26 14.63
CA PHE A 313 -2.87 -22.13 14.08
C PHE A 313 -3.52 -23.49 13.83
N THR A 314 -4.85 -23.51 13.91
CA THR A 314 -5.70 -24.61 13.50
C THR A 314 -6.50 -24.19 12.27
N ARG A 315 -6.46 -25.00 11.22
CA ARG A 315 -7.25 -24.77 10.00
C ARG A 315 -8.70 -25.12 10.25
N THR A 316 -9.62 -24.21 9.89
CA THR A 316 -11.07 -24.40 9.92
C THR A 316 -11.66 -24.18 8.52
N PRO A 317 -12.92 -24.54 8.25
CA PRO A 317 -13.59 -24.22 6.99
C PRO A 317 -13.57 -22.71 6.67
N ASP A 318 -13.64 -21.85 7.69
CA ASP A 318 -13.70 -20.40 7.56
C ASP A 318 -12.29 -19.73 7.58
N GLY A 319 -11.22 -20.52 7.59
CA GLY A 319 -9.86 -20.03 7.61
C GLY A 319 -8.97 -20.63 8.71
N PHE A 320 -8.17 -19.78 9.36
CA PHE A 320 -7.26 -20.20 10.39
C PHE A 320 -7.61 -19.52 11.71
N VAL A 321 -7.59 -20.30 12.79
CA VAL A 321 -7.78 -19.79 14.16
C VAL A 321 -6.53 -20.06 14.99
N PRO A 322 -6.18 -19.20 15.97
CA PRO A 322 -5.07 -19.45 16.87
C PRO A 322 -5.26 -20.75 17.65
N SER A 323 -4.20 -21.55 17.77
CA SER A 323 -4.24 -22.80 18.52
C SER A 323 -4.41 -22.55 20.02
N GLN A 324 -5.05 -23.48 20.73
CA GLN A 324 -5.20 -23.38 22.18
C GLN A 324 -3.84 -23.24 22.90
N THR A 325 -2.79 -23.88 22.37
CA THR A 325 -1.44 -23.79 22.93
C THR A 325 -0.88 -22.37 22.79
N LEU A 326 -1.04 -21.73 21.64
CA LEU A 326 -0.64 -20.35 21.44
C LEU A 326 -1.44 -19.41 22.35
N MET A 327 -2.76 -19.59 22.44
CA MET A 327 -3.65 -18.82 23.31
C MET A 327 -3.23 -18.91 24.77
N ALA A 328 -2.91 -20.13 25.25
CA ALA A 328 -2.46 -20.35 26.61
C ALA A 328 -1.12 -19.64 26.92
N LEU A 329 -0.16 -19.68 25.99
CA LEU A 329 1.11 -18.98 26.14
C LEU A 329 0.92 -17.46 26.21
N ILE A 330 0.09 -16.90 25.35
CA ILE A 330 -0.22 -15.47 25.32
C ILE A 330 -0.91 -15.07 26.64
N GLY A 331 -1.96 -15.79 27.05
CA GLY A 331 -2.68 -15.52 28.31
C GLY A 331 -1.77 -15.59 29.54
N LYS A 332 -0.88 -16.58 29.60
CA LYS A 332 0.13 -16.67 30.68
C LYS A 332 1.04 -15.44 30.69
N LYS A 333 1.47 -14.99 29.50
CA LYS A 333 2.37 -13.83 29.38
C LYS A 333 1.67 -12.54 29.76
N LEU A 334 0.45 -12.30 29.26
CA LEU A 334 -0.37 -11.13 29.62
C LEU A 334 -0.60 -11.06 31.13
N LYS A 335 -0.95 -12.19 31.76
CA LYS A 335 -1.15 -12.26 33.23
C LYS A 335 0.14 -11.92 34.00
N ALA A 336 1.30 -12.40 33.53
CA ALA A 336 2.60 -12.09 34.14
C ALA A 336 2.98 -10.61 34.02
N GLU A 337 2.45 -9.90 33.01
CA GLU A 337 2.62 -8.46 32.78
C GLU A 337 1.53 -7.62 33.48
N GLY A 338 0.65 -8.23 34.27
CA GLY A 338 -0.48 -7.54 34.90
C GLY A 338 -1.57 -7.10 33.92
N ARG A 339 -1.67 -7.76 32.79
CA ARG A 339 -2.64 -7.52 31.70
C ARG A 339 -3.57 -8.72 31.57
N GLY A 340 -4.72 -8.50 30.96
CA GLY A 340 -5.70 -9.54 30.69
C GLY A 340 -7.08 -9.25 31.31
N PRO A 341 -8.10 -10.08 31.02
CA PRO A 341 -9.49 -9.83 31.41
C PRO A 341 -9.70 -9.65 32.91
N GLU A 342 -8.92 -10.35 33.72
CA GLU A 342 -9.00 -10.24 35.21
C GLU A 342 -8.44 -8.89 35.71
N SER A 343 -7.46 -8.30 34.98
CA SER A 343 -6.90 -6.99 35.29
C SER A 343 -7.81 -5.86 34.83
N ALA A 344 -8.54 -6.08 33.76
CA ALA A 344 -9.50 -5.12 33.19
C ALA A 344 -10.69 -4.87 34.13
N ALA A 345 -11.11 -5.87 34.91
CA ALA A 345 -12.15 -5.72 35.91
C ALA A 345 -11.74 -4.83 37.10
N ALA A 346 -10.44 -4.65 37.31
CA ALA A 346 -9.87 -3.78 38.37
C ALA A 346 -9.38 -2.43 37.85
N ALA A 347 -9.30 -2.25 36.52
CA ALA A 347 -8.91 -1.00 35.89
C ALA A 347 -10.10 -0.05 35.75
N ASP A 348 -9.82 1.25 35.77
CA ASP A 348 -10.83 2.29 35.52
C ASP A 348 -11.56 1.99 34.20
N PRO A 349 -12.90 1.83 34.20
CA PRO A 349 -13.68 1.57 32.99
C PRO A 349 -13.48 2.60 31.87
N GLN A 350 -12.99 3.80 32.21
CA GLN A 350 -12.67 4.86 31.24
C GLN A 350 -11.37 4.62 30.48
N HIS A 351 -10.51 3.70 30.94
CA HIS A 351 -9.23 3.35 30.31
C HIS A 351 -9.21 1.94 29.69
N TYR A 352 -10.32 1.21 29.73
CA TYR A 352 -10.43 -0.09 29.08
C TYR A 352 -10.49 0.08 27.55
N THR A 353 -9.44 -0.30 26.85
CA THR A 353 -9.34 -0.15 25.38
C THR A 353 -10.07 -1.24 24.60
N GLY A 354 -10.54 -2.31 25.24
CA GLY A 354 -11.14 -3.47 24.57
C GLY A 354 -10.17 -4.29 23.71
N CYS A 355 -8.91 -3.91 23.64
CA CYS A 355 -7.93 -4.54 22.75
C CYS A 355 -7.67 -6.02 23.08
N ASP A 356 -7.82 -6.41 24.33
CA ASP A 356 -7.61 -7.79 24.77
C ASP A 356 -8.70 -8.77 24.27
N GLU A 357 -9.83 -8.25 23.80
CA GLU A 357 -10.90 -9.04 23.16
C GLU A 357 -10.70 -9.13 21.64
N VAL A 358 -9.96 -8.19 21.06
CA VAL A 358 -9.80 -8.01 19.62
C VAL A 358 -8.65 -8.85 19.04
N TRP A 359 -7.54 -8.98 19.77
CA TRP A 359 -6.32 -9.59 19.23
C TRP A 359 -6.49 -11.02 18.71
N PRO A 360 -7.38 -11.91 19.25
CA PRO A 360 -7.51 -13.25 18.70
C PRO A 360 -7.99 -13.29 17.26
N GLN A 361 -8.79 -12.30 16.84
CA GLN A 361 -9.36 -12.21 15.48
C GLN A 361 -8.40 -11.53 14.50
N TYR A 362 -7.54 -10.62 15.00
CA TYR A 362 -6.64 -9.81 14.18
C TYR A 362 -5.16 -10.09 14.46
N LEU A 363 -4.88 -11.34 14.84
CA LEU A 363 -3.56 -11.77 15.24
C LEU A 363 -2.59 -11.82 14.07
N ALA A 364 -1.46 -11.17 14.24
CA ALA A 364 -0.31 -11.23 13.37
C ALA A 364 0.92 -11.72 14.12
N LEU A 365 1.80 -12.44 13.43
CA LEU A 365 3.05 -12.93 13.98
C LEU A 365 4.24 -12.34 13.23
N HIS A 366 5.29 -12.00 13.98
CA HIS A 366 6.58 -11.67 13.41
C HIS A 366 7.68 -11.96 14.42
N PHE A 367 8.94 -11.95 14.00
CA PHE A 367 10.04 -12.05 14.93
C PHE A 367 10.59 -10.68 15.29
N GLU A 368 11.04 -10.55 16.52
CA GLU A 368 11.74 -9.35 16.98
C GLU A 368 12.94 -9.69 17.83
N ARG A 369 13.91 -8.77 17.86
CA ARG A 369 15.04 -8.82 18.76
C ARG A 369 15.03 -7.58 19.65
N THR A 370 14.67 -7.75 20.90
CA THR A 370 14.59 -6.66 21.87
C THR A 370 15.58 -6.88 23.01
N ARG A 371 16.48 -5.92 23.21
CA ARG A 371 17.54 -5.99 24.25
C ARG A 371 18.36 -7.28 24.18
N GLY A 372 18.70 -7.74 22.97
CA GLY A 372 19.48 -8.95 22.71
C GLY A 372 18.72 -10.27 22.92
N ARG A 373 17.41 -10.24 23.13
CA ARG A 373 16.55 -11.43 23.24
C ARG A 373 15.70 -11.60 22.00
N ASP A 374 15.74 -12.78 21.41
CA ASP A 374 14.92 -13.15 20.26
C ASP A 374 13.56 -13.65 20.74
N ALA A 375 12.50 -13.15 20.13
CA ALA A 375 11.13 -13.46 20.48
C ALA A 375 10.24 -13.59 19.25
N LEU A 376 9.17 -14.37 19.40
CA LEU A 376 8.00 -14.34 18.53
C LEU A 376 7.06 -13.26 19.07
N ALA A 377 6.92 -12.18 18.34
CA ALA A 377 5.98 -11.11 18.63
C ALA A 377 4.58 -11.50 18.14
N VAL A 378 3.61 -11.34 19.01
CA VAL A 378 2.18 -11.45 18.71
C VAL A 378 1.65 -10.03 18.65
N ALA A 379 1.06 -9.68 17.52
CA ALA A 379 0.59 -8.32 17.25
C ALA A 379 -0.87 -8.32 16.79
N VAL A 380 -1.49 -7.15 16.88
CA VAL A 380 -2.78 -6.85 16.25
C VAL A 380 -2.53 -6.10 14.95
N SER A 381 -3.15 -6.55 13.86
CA SER A 381 -3.01 -5.97 12.53
C SER A 381 -4.32 -6.10 11.75
N GLY A 382 -4.56 -5.18 10.79
CA GLY A 382 -5.72 -5.27 9.89
C GLY A 382 -7.07 -4.99 10.55
N VAL A 383 -7.11 -4.28 11.66
CA VAL A 383 -8.34 -3.92 12.35
C VAL A 383 -9.11 -2.80 11.63
N PRO A 384 -10.44 -2.73 11.79
CA PRO A 384 -11.22 -1.56 11.40
C PRO A 384 -10.72 -0.28 12.09
N HIS A 385 -10.96 0.87 11.46
CA HIS A 385 -10.50 2.17 11.96
C HIS A 385 -10.83 2.42 13.44
N ALA A 386 -12.04 2.07 13.88
CA ALA A 386 -12.49 2.26 15.27
C ALA A 386 -11.61 1.50 16.30
N LEU A 387 -10.88 0.48 15.87
CA LEU A 387 -9.98 -0.32 16.69
C LEU A 387 -8.50 0.02 16.45
N GLY A 388 -8.22 1.11 15.76
CA GLY A 388 -6.85 1.52 15.40
C GLY A 388 -5.91 1.69 16.60
N ALA A 389 -6.43 2.02 17.77
CA ALA A 389 -5.66 2.10 19.01
C ALA A 389 -5.08 0.74 19.46
N CYS A 390 -5.61 -0.38 18.96
CA CYS A 390 -5.13 -1.73 19.29
C CYS A 390 -3.98 -2.21 18.40
N LEU A 391 -3.65 -1.47 17.35
CA LEU A 391 -2.57 -1.85 16.43
C LEU A 391 -1.21 -1.91 17.12
N GLY A 392 -0.45 -2.96 16.83
CA GLY A 392 0.91 -3.12 17.33
C GLY A 392 1.17 -4.44 18.05
N THR A 393 2.38 -4.57 18.59
CA THR A 393 2.77 -5.76 19.35
C THR A 393 2.04 -5.82 20.69
N THR A 394 1.30 -6.89 20.90
CA THR A 394 0.58 -7.16 22.16
C THR A 394 1.48 -7.81 23.18
N VAL A 395 2.19 -8.87 22.79
CA VAL A 395 3.14 -9.59 23.64
C VAL A 395 4.31 -10.15 22.82
N ALA A 396 5.46 -10.30 23.46
CA ALA A 396 6.62 -10.98 22.91
C ALA A 396 6.91 -12.28 23.69
N LEU A 397 6.93 -13.39 22.97
CA LEU A 397 7.21 -14.72 23.53
C LEU A 397 8.67 -15.08 23.23
N PRO A 398 9.57 -15.11 24.24
CA PRO A 398 10.96 -15.51 24.04
C PRO A 398 11.07 -16.89 23.39
N PHE A 399 12.06 -17.11 22.54
CA PHE A 399 12.25 -18.40 21.84
C PHE A 399 12.33 -19.58 22.80
N THR A 400 12.83 -19.38 24.02
CA THR A 400 12.89 -20.39 25.09
C THR A 400 11.52 -20.86 25.57
N GLU A 401 10.49 -20.02 25.43
CA GLU A 401 9.12 -20.32 25.83
C GLU A 401 8.29 -20.98 24.71
N LEU A 402 8.78 -20.96 23.47
CA LEU A 402 8.06 -21.48 22.29
C LEU A 402 8.07 -23.00 22.15
N LYS A 403 8.81 -23.74 22.99
CA LYS A 403 8.96 -25.20 22.90
C LYS A 403 7.65 -25.96 22.63
N PRO A 404 6.51 -25.62 23.30
CA PRO A 404 5.25 -26.33 23.07
C PRO A 404 4.67 -26.14 21.67
N LEU A 405 5.05 -25.06 20.98
CA LEU A 405 4.57 -24.72 19.63
C LEU A 405 5.47 -25.27 18.53
N LEU A 406 6.73 -25.63 18.82
CA LEU A 406 7.71 -25.94 17.78
C LEU A 406 7.34 -27.20 16.97
N LYS A 407 7.47 -27.08 15.66
CA LYS A 407 7.51 -28.20 14.72
C LYS A 407 8.95 -28.63 14.45
N PRO A 408 9.22 -29.81 13.90
CA PRO A 408 10.59 -30.30 13.67
C PRO A 408 11.47 -29.33 12.86
N ALA A 409 10.89 -28.63 11.88
CA ALA A 409 11.62 -27.67 11.05
C ALA A 409 12.12 -26.45 11.82
N ALA A 410 11.47 -26.07 12.92
CA ALA A 410 11.78 -24.85 13.67
C ALA A 410 13.23 -24.82 14.19
N GLY A 411 13.79 -26.00 14.55
CA GLY A 411 15.17 -26.09 15.07
C GLY A 411 16.21 -25.51 14.11
N ALA A 412 16.09 -25.79 12.82
CA ALA A 412 17.01 -25.27 11.80
C ALA A 412 16.84 -23.77 11.53
N TYR A 413 15.66 -23.23 11.76
CA TYR A 413 15.35 -21.82 11.52
C TYR A 413 15.67 -20.92 12.71
N LEU A 414 15.30 -21.34 13.92
CA LEU A 414 15.41 -20.50 15.12
C LEU A 414 16.74 -20.68 15.85
N PHE A 415 17.35 -21.86 15.68
CA PHE A 415 18.60 -22.23 16.34
C PHE A 415 19.60 -22.80 15.33
N PRO A 416 19.93 -22.02 14.27
CA PRO A 416 20.89 -22.48 13.27
C PRO A 416 22.22 -22.79 13.95
N LYS A 417 22.83 -23.92 13.59
CA LYS A 417 24.20 -24.21 14.02
C LYS A 417 25.14 -23.15 13.47
N PRO A 418 26.11 -22.69 14.26
CA PRO A 418 27.05 -21.67 13.83
C PRO A 418 27.86 -22.07 12.59
#